data_b50e4b76ab7382510f47bc27b59b14d5
#
_entry.id   b50e4b76ab7382510f47bc27b59b14d5
#
_cell.length_a   1.000
_cell.length_b   1.000
_cell.length_c   1.000
_cell.angle_alpha   90.00
_cell.angle_beta   90.00
_cell.angle_gamma   90.00
#
_symmetry.space_group_name_H-M   'P 1'
#
loop_
_entity.id
_entity.type
_entity.pdbx_description
1 polymer ?
#
loop_
_entity_poly.entity_id
_entity_poly.type
_entity_poly.pdbx_seq_one_letter_code
_entity_poly.pdbx_strand_id
1 'polypeptide(L)'
;MNSIEVSGKTVEQAIEIGLFKLEAKREDVKIVVLDKGSLFDKAKVRLILNSDYESLSPIEKFVTDFTDSLQLKIYATVEETENQIKVNFSGEDIGYIIGKRGDVLDSIQTIFAQIINNKFLKENPKKVIIDSESYRSKREESLKVLANRLADKAVRTNRIERLEPMSSYERKIIHLSLEGRTDVTTESKNVEPNRYITIIPTSGKNKDEQLVESNNRANND
;
A
#
# COMPACT_ATOMS: atom_id res chain seq x y z
N MET A 1 -23.53 4.58 -6.22
CA MET A 1 -23.35 3.43 -7.14
C MET A 1 -24.25 2.32 -6.69
N ASN A 2 -25.25 1.97 -7.49
CA ASN A 2 -26.15 0.85 -7.18
C ASN A 2 -25.50 -0.44 -7.70
N SER A 3 -24.56 -0.97 -6.94
CA SER A 3 -24.02 -2.30 -7.16
C SER A 3 -24.45 -3.23 -6.03
N ILE A 4 -24.67 -4.50 -6.36
CA ILE A 4 -25.03 -5.52 -5.39
C ILE A 4 -24.10 -6.71 -5.49
N GLU A 5 -23.63 -7.20 -4.34
CA GLU A 5 -22.93 -8.48 -4.26
C GLU A 5 -23.87 -9.57 -3.81
N VAL A 6 -23.79 -10.69 -4.48
CA VAL A 6 -24.68 -11.81 -4.26
C VAL A 6 -23.91 -13.12 -4.31
N SER A 7 -24.28 -14.06 -3.44
CA SER A 7 -23.72 -15.39 -3.42
C SER A 7 -24.75 -16.42 -3.84
N GLY A 8 -24.33 -17.44 -4.59
CA GLY A 8 -25.13 -18.57 -5.00
C GLY A 8 -24.35 -19.88 -4.98
N LYS A 9 -24.98 -21.02 -5.16
CA LYS A 9 -24.28 -22.31 -5.29
C LYS A 9 -23.40 -22.35 -6.55
N THR A 10 -23.83 -21.63 -7.59
CA THR A 10 -23.12 -21.48 -8.86
C THR A 10 -23.09 -19.99 -9.23
N VAL A 11 -22.22 -19.63 -10.17
CA VAL A 11 -22.14 -18.28 -10.72
C VAL A 11 -23.49 -17.85 -11.32
N GLU A 12 -24.11 -18.73 -12.10
CA GLU A 12 -25.43 -18.49 -12.73
C GLU A 12 -26.51 -18.20 -11.67
N GLN A 13 -26.57 -19.03 -10.62
CA GLN A 13 -27.53 -18.82 -9.53
C GLN A 13 -27.29 -17.50 -8.79
N ALA A 14 -26.02 -17.13 -8.56
CA ALA A 14 -25.69 -15.85 -7.97
C ALA A 14 -26.13 -14.67 -8.85
N ILE A 15 -25.92 -14.78 -10.16
CA ILE A 15 -26.39 -13.79 -11.14
C ILE A 15 -27.90 -13.64 -11.09
N GLU A 16 -28.67 -14.74 -11.16
CA GLU A 16 -30.14 -14.70 -11.10
C GLU A 16 -30.66 -14.04 -9.82
N ILE A 17 -30.09 -14.37 -8.68
CA ILE A 17 -30.43 -13.74 -7.40
C ILE A 17 -30.15 -12.23 -7.44
N GLY A 18 -29.03 -11.83 -8.03
CA GLY A 18 -28.63 -10.42 -8.16
C GLY A 18 -29.57 -9.65 -9.09
N LEU A 19 -29.88 -10.20 -10.25
CA LEU A 19 -30.82 -9.61 -11.21
C LEU A 19 -32.22 -9.43 -10.60
N PHE A 20 -32.69 -10.43 -9.88
CA PHE A 20 -33.95 -10.34 -9.14
C PHE A 20 -33.96 -9.22 -8.10
N LYS A 21 -32.88 -9.08 -7.33
CA LYS A 21 -32.75 -8.04 -6.30
C LYS A 21 -32.62 -6.62 -6.87
N LEU A 22 -32.02 -6.48 -8.05
CA LEU A 22 -31.89 -5.19 -8.74
C LEU A 22 -33.11 -4.86 -9.60
N GLU A 23 -34.07 -5.79 -9.75
CA GLU A 23 -35.21 -5.68 -10.69
C GLU A 23 -34.73 -5.36 -12.11
N ALA A 24 -33.57 -5.89 -12.51
CA ALA A 24 -32.87 -5.60 -13.74
C ALA A 24 -32.78 -6.83 -14.65
N LYS A 25 -32.69 -6.62 -15.95
CA LYS A 25 -32.40 -7.68 -16.90
C LYS A 25 -30.88 -7.89 -17.02
N ARG A 26 -30.48 -9.07 -17.51
CA ARG A 26 -29.06 -9.40 -17.71
C ARG A 26 -28.31 -8.42 -18.63
N GLU A 27 -29.04 -7.86 -19.62
CA GLU A 27 -28.52 -6.86 -20.55
C GLU A 27 -28.29 -5.47 -19.93
N ASP A 28 -28.95 -5.19 -18.79
CA ASP A 28 -28.90 -3.90 -18.11
C ASP A 28 -27.80 -3.84 -17.03
N VAL A 29 -27.05 -4.91 -16.82
CA VAL A 29 -26.05 -5.00 -15.76
C VAL A 29 -24.70 -5.45 -16.30
N LYS A 30 -23.64 -4.84 -15.75
CA LYS A 30 -22.27 -5.37 -15.82
C LYS A 30 -22.10 -6.42 -14.72
N ILE A 31 -21.70 -7.63 -15.10
CA ILE A 31 -21.52 -8.76 -14.18
C ILE A 31 -20.03 -8.98 -13.95
N VAL A 32 -19.63 -8.99 -12.70
CA VAL A 32 -18.26 -9.28 -12.26
C VAL A 32 -18.27 -10.52 -11.40
N VAL A 33 -17.55 -11.55 -11.80
CA VAL A 33 -17.42 -12.80 -11.02
C VAL A 33 -16.28 -12.59 -10.00
N LEU A 34 -16.63 -12.48 -8.73
CA LEU A 34 -15.67 -12.29 -7.63
C LEU A 34 -15.11 -13.64 -7.15
N ASP A 35 -15.95 -14.69 -7.19
CA ASP A 35 -15.57 -16.05 -6.82
C ASP A 35 -16.39 -17.04 -7.63
N LYS A 36 -15.75 -18.01 -8.27
CA LYS A 36 -16.45 -19.05 -9.02
C LYS A 36 -17.12 -20.10 -8.15
N GLY A 37 -16.76 -20.09 -6.86
CA GLY A 37 -17.16 -21.12 -5.91
C GLY A 37 -16.40 -22.44 -6.09
N SER A 38 -16.57 -23.32 -5.14
CA SER A 38 -16.04 -24.68 -5.14
C SER A 38 -17.10 -25.67 -4.65
N LEU A 39 -16.75 -26.94 -4.47
CA LEU A 39 -17.66 -27.93 -3.87
C LEU A 39 -18.12 -27.54 -2.46
N PHE A 40 -17.36 -26.71 -1.77
CA PHE A 40 -17.63 -26.31 -0.38
C PHE A 40 -17.93 -24.80 -0.23
N ASP A 41 -17.54 -23.98 -1.21
CA ASP A 41 -17.72 -22.53 -1.17
C ASP A 41 -18.74 -22.05 -2.20
N LYS A 42 -19.48 -21.01 -1.83
CA LYS A 42 -20.49 -20.38 -2.72
C LYS A 42 -19.81 -19.47 -3.73
N ALA A 43 -20.28 -19.52 -4.96
CA ALA A 43 -19.92 -18.53 -5.96
C ALA A 43 -20.40 -17.13 -5.53
N LYS A 44 -19.62 -16.09 -5.83
CA LYS A 44 -19.95 -14.69 -5.57
C LYS A 44 -19.84 -13.86 -6.83
N VAL A 45 -20.82 -13.01 -7.05
CA VAL A 45 -20.83 -12.08 -8.17
C VAL A 45 -21.23 -10.69 -7.70
N ARG A 46 -20.68 -9.68 -8.39
CA ARG A 46 -21.10 -8.28 -8.26
C ARG A 46 -21.85 -7.89 -9.53
N LEU A 47 -23.02 -7.31 -9.38
CA LEU A 47 -23.81 -6.74 -10.47
C LEU A 47 -23.84 -5.22 -10.33
N ILE A 48 -23.60 -4.52 -11.42
CA ILE A 48 -23.58 -3.05 -11.50
C ILE A 48 -24.57 -2.68 -12.63
N LEU A 49 -25.53 -1.80 -12.37
CA LEU A 49 -26.41 -1.31 -13.43
C LEU A 49 -25.59 -0.56 -14.50
N ASN A 50 -25.85 -0.87 -15.77
CA ASN A 50 -25.16 -0.23 -16.90
C ASN A 50 -25.38 1.29 -16.90
N SER A 51 -26.55 1.76 -16.51
CA SER A 51 -26.84 3.19 -16.36
C SER A 51 -25.91 3.87 -15.37
N ASP A 52 -25.60 3.21 -14.25
CA ASP A 52 -24.69 3.73 -13.24
C ASP A 52 -23.24 3.69 -13.74
N TYR A 53 -22.85 2.60 -14.44
CA TYR A 53 -21.51 2.51 -15.03
C TYR A 53 -21.33 3.54 -16.15
N GLU A 54 -22.31 3.75 -17.02
CA GLU A 54 -22.23 4.75 -18.10
C GLU A 54 -22.17 6.19 -17.59
N SER A 55 -22.73 6.46 -16.42
CA SER A 55 -22.69 7.77 -15.78
C SER A 55 -21.32 8.11 -15.15
N LEU A 56 -20.44 7.10 -14.97
CA LEU A 56 -19.10 7.31 -14.43
C LEU A 56 -18.22 8.13 -15.38
N SER A 57 -17.37 8.95 -14.80
CA SER A 57 -16.30 9.61 -15.55
C SER A 57 -15.33 8.60 -16.17
N PRO A 58 -14.55 8.96 -17.18
CA PRO A 58 -13.57 8.06 -17.78
C PRO A 58 -12.54 7.51 -16.78
N ILE A 59 -12.19 8.30 -15.74
CA ILE A 59 -11.26 7.88 -14.69
C ILE A 59 -11.91 6.88 -13.76
N GLU A 60 -13.16 7.12 -13.34
CA GLU A 60 -13.92 6.17 -12.51
C GLU A 60 -14.13 4.84 -13.23
N LYS A 61 -14.47 4.87 -14.54
CA LYS A 61 -14.55 3.67 -15.36
C LYS A 61 -13.26 2.89 -15.38
N PHE A 62 -12.13 3.58 -15.62
CA PHE A 62 -10.81 2.96 -15.61
C PHE A 62 -10.49 2.29 -14.26
N VAL A 63 -10.75 2.96 -13.14
CA VAL A 63 -10.50 2.44 -11.79
C VAL A 63 -11.40 1.24 -11.48
N THR A 64 -12.68 1.32 -11.87
CA THR A 64 -13.65 0.22 -11.71
C THR A 64 -13.23 -0.99 -12.54
N ASP A 65 -12.87 -0.82 -13.80
CA ASP A 65 -12.42 -1.90 -14.67
C ASP A 65 -11.14 -2.56 -14.15
N PHE A 66 -10.23 -1.76 -13.57
CA PHE A 66 -9.05 -2.29 -12.91
C PHE A 66 -9.40 -3.19 -11.73
N THR A 67 -10.24 -2.73 -10.79
CA THR A 67 -10.65 -3.55 -9.63
C THR A 67 -11.37 -4.82 -10.05
N ASP A 68 -12.25 -4.72 -11.05
CA ASP A 68 -13.01 -5.85 -11.58
C ASP A 68 -12.10 -6.90 -12.25
N SER A 69 -11.06 -6.44 -12.97
CA SER A 69 -10.11 -7.34 -13.64
C SER A 69 -9.27 -8.19 -12.68
N LEU A 70 -9.09 -7.72 -11.44
CA LEU A 70 -8.35 -8.46 -10.42
C LEU A 70 -9.12 -9.68 -9.90
N GLN A 71 -10.44 -9.73 -10.05
CA GLN A 71 -11.30 -10.78 -9.50
C GLN A 71 -11.15 -10.96 -7.98
N LEU A 72 -10.85 -9.89 -7.27
CA LEU A 72 -10.70 -9.81 -5.82
C LEU A 72 -11.85 -9.01 -5.22
N LYS A 73 -12.10 -9.20 -3.92
CA LYS A 73 -13.10 -8.42 -3.17
C LYS A 73 -12.53 -7.07 -2.78
N ILE A 74 -12.30 -6.23 -3.78
CA ILE A 74 -11.71 -4.90 -3.66
C ILE A 74 -12.64 -3.90 -4.32
N TYR A 75 -12.81 -2.77 -3.67
CA TYR A 75 -13.58 -1.61 -4.13
C TYR A 75 -12.68 -0.41 -4.21
N ALA A 76 -13.01 0.51 -5.08
CA ALA A 76 -12.32 1.78 -5.17
C ALA A 76 -13.31 2.94 -5.17
N THR A 77 -12.94 4.01 -4.51
CA THR A 77 -13.60 5.32 -4.61
C THR A 77 -12.65 6.30 -5.27
N VAL A 78 -13.18 7.17 -6.12
CA VAL A 78 -12.42 8.21 -6.82
C VAL A 78 -12.96 9.57 -6.39
N GLU A 79 -12.09 10.42 -5.92
CA GLU A 79 -12.38 11.82 -5.61
C GLU A 79 -11.53 12.70 -6.52
N GLU A 80 -12.18 13.49 -7.36
CA GLU A 80 -11.51 14.44 -8.25
C GLU A 80 -11.71 15.86 -7.76
N THR A 81 -10.61 16.60 -7.62
CA THR A 81 -10.59 18.02 -7.34
C THR A 81 -9.88 18.77 -8.47
N GLU A 82 -9.81 20.09 -8.37
CA GLU A 82 -9.13 20.92 -9.38
C GLU A 82 -7.68 20.48 -9.63
N ASN A 83 -6.93 20.14 -8.55
CA ASN A 83 -5.48 19.91 -8.62
C ASN A 83 -5.06 18.46 -8.38
N GLN A 84 -6.00 17.59 -7.95
CA GLN A 84 -5.64 16.22 -7.60
C GLN A 84 -6.79 15.22 -7.84
N ILE A 85 -6.38 13.99 -8.02
CA ILE A 85 -7.25 12.81 -8.04
C ILE A 85 -6.81 11.91 -6.91
N LYS A 86 -7.75 11.53 -6.05
CA LYS A 86 -7.54 10.53 -5.01
C LYS A 86 -8.29 9.26 -5.33
N VAL A 87 -7.61 8.14 -5.30
CA VAL A 87 -8.21 6.81 -5.40
C VAL A 87 -7.95 6.09 -4.09
N ASN A 88 -9.02 5.68 -3.42
CA ASN A 88 -8.91 4.90 -2.19
C ASN A 88 -9.46 3.49 -2.42
N PHE A 89 -8.62 2.49 -2.17
CA PHE A 89 -9.00 1.09 -2.23
C PHE A 89 -9.42 0.58 -0.85
N SER A 90 -10.45 -0.28 -0.84
CA SER A 90 -10.96 -0.94 0.36
C SER A 90 -11.46 -2.34 0.03
N GLY A 91 -11.66 -3.20 1.03
CA GLY A 91 -12.24 -4.53 0.85
C GLY A 91 -11.50 -5.63 1.60
N GLU A 92 -12.05 -6.86 1.55
CA GLU A 92 -11.51 -8.01 2.28
C GLU A 92 -10.11 -8.40 1.77
N ASP A 93 -9.86 -8.29 0.45
CA ASP A 93 -8.63 -8.71 -0.21
C ASP A 93 -7.62 -7.56 -0.37
N ILE A 94 -7.78 -6.49 0.40
CA ILE A 94 -7.00 -5.26 0.26
C ILE A 94 -5.48 -5.47 0.45
N GLY A 95 -5.10 -6.52 1.17
CA GLY A 95 -3.70 -6.87 1.37
C GLY A 95 -2.93 -7.10 0.06
N TYR A 96 -3.59 -7.56 -1.01
CA TYR A 96 -2.97 -7.73 -2.33
C TYR A 96 -2.65 -6.39 -3.00
N ILE A 97 -3.47 -5.35 -2.76
CA ILE A 97 -3.23 -3.99 -3.28
C ILE A 97 -2.14 -3.29 -2.49
N ILE A 98 -2.08 -3.50 -1.19
CA ILE A 98 -1.04 -2.92 -0.35
C ILE A 98 0.30 -3.57 -0.64
N GLY A 99 0.33 -4.90 -0.67
CA GLY A 99 1.56 -5.66 -0.84
C GLY A 99 2.48 -5.59 0.39
N LYS A 100 3.70 -6.09 0.21
CA LYS A 100 4.69 -6.06 1.29
C LYS A 100 5.15 -4.63 1.54
N ARG A 101 4.78 -4.06 2.70
CA ARG A 101 5.16 -2.70 3.12
C ARG A 101 4.68 -1.58 2.21
N GLY A 102 3.64 -1.82 1.41
CA GLY A 102 3.11 -0.84 0.49
C GLY A 102 3.76 -0.82 -0.90
N ASP A 103 4.65 -1.76 -1.21
CA ASP A 103 5.37 -1.81 -2.50
C ASP A 103 4.42 -1.91 -3.70
N VAL A 104 3.35 -2.71 -3.57
CA VAL A 104 2.34 -2.84 -4.64
C VAL A 104 1.55 -1.54 -4.77
N LEU A 105 1.16 -0.95 -3.64
CA LEU A 105 0.43 0.32 -3.61
C LEU A 105 1.22 1.46 -4.27
N ASP A 106 2.54 1.54 -4.03
CA ASP A 106 3.42 2.51 -4.67
C ASP A 106 3.58 2.27 -6.17
N SER A 107 3.63 1.01 -6.58
CA SER A 107 3.67 0.62 -8.00
C SER A 107 2.37 0.99 -8.71
N ILE A 108 1.23 0.69 -8.12
CA ILE A 108 -0.09 1.06 -8.65
C ILE A 108 -0.20 2.59 -8.76
N GLN A 109 0.24 3.35 -7.75
CA GLN A 109 0.23 4.82 -7.81
C GLN A 109 1.04 5.33 -9.00
N THR A 110 2.22 4.78 -9.25
CA THR A 110 3.08 5.19 -10.37
C THR A 110 2.40 4.92 -11.71
N ILE A 111 1.85 3.71 -11.88
CA ILE A 111 1.16 3.30 -13.11
C ILE A 111 -0.09 4.14 -13.33
N PHE A 112 -0.93 4.32 -12.30
CA PHE A 112 -2.15 5.12 -12.41
C PHE A 112 -1.86 6.57 -12.72
N ALA A 113 -0.85 7.17 -12.08
CA ALA A 113 -0.45 8.54 -12.36
C ALA A 113 -0.07 8.74 -13.84
N GLN A 114 0.67 7.78 -14.42
CA GLN A 114 1.02 7.82 -15.84
C GLN A 114 -0.20 7.62 -16.75
N ILE A 115 -1.03 6.61 -16.48
CA ILE A 115 -2.21 6.33 -17.32
C ILE A 115 -3.20 7.47 -17.25
N ILE A 116 -3.55 7.93 -16.04
CA ILE A 116 -4.55 8.97 -15.84
C ILE A 116 -4.11 10.27 -16.52
N ASN A 117 -2.88 10.71 -16.29
CA ASN A 117 -2.40 11.95 -16.88
C ASN A 117 -2.19 11.85 -18.40
N ASN A 118 -1.63 10.75 -18.89
CA ASN A 118 -1.34 10.64 -20.33
C ASN A 118 -2.58 10.32 -21.18
N LYS A 119 -3.56 9.59 -20.64
CA LYS A 119 -4.74 9.16 -21.39
C LYS A 119 -5.93 10.09 -21.21
N PHE A 120 -6.18 10.56 -19.99
CA PHE A 120 -7.40 11.29 -19.65
C PHE A 120 -7.21 12.78 -19.41
N LEU A 121 -6.00 13.21 -18.97
CA LEU A 121 -5.73 14.58 -18.52
C LEU A 121 -4.53 15.22 -19.22
N LYS A 122 -4.29 14.90 -20.48
CA LYS A 122 -3.12 15.39 -21.27
C LYS A 122 -2.88 16.89 -21.17
N GLU A 123 -3.94 17.68 -21.25
CA GLU A 123 -3.86 19.14 -21.27
C GLU A 123 -3.76 19.77 -19.88
N ASN A 124 -4.21 19.06 -18.86
CA ASN A 124 -4.20 19.53 -17.47
C ASN A 124 -3.86 18.40 -16.51
N PRO A 125 -2.58 18.00 -16.41
CA PRO A 125 -2.18 16.90 -15.54
C PRO A 125 -2.40 17.25 -14.06
N LYS A 126 -2.92 16.26 -13.31
CA LYS A 126 -3.21 16.39 -11.88
C LYS A 126 -2.32 15.48 -11.06
N LYS A 127 -2.14 15.82 -9.79
CA LYS A 127 -1.50 14.92 -8.83
C LYS A 127 -2.41 13.73 -8.54
N VAL A 128 -1.94 12.52 -8.82
CA VAL A 128 -2.67 11.28 -8.50
C VAL A 128 -2.15 10.74 -7.18
N ILE A 129 -3.05 10.50 -6.25
CA ILE A 129 -2.77 9.94 -4.92
C ILE A 129 -3.57 8.67 -4.78
N ILE A 130 -2.88 7.57 -4.46
CA ILE A 130 -3.51 6.28 -4.18
C ILE A 130 -3.26 5.91 -2.74
N ASP A 131 -4.32 5.56 -2.03
CA ASP A 131 -4.24 5.03 -0.67
C ASP A 131 -5.19 3.83 -0.51
N SER A 132 -5.04 3.16 0.58
CA SER A 132 -5.83 2.01 0.93
C SER A 132 -6.12 2.06 2.43
N GLU A 133 -7.36 2.40 2.80
CA GLU A 133 -7.83 2.44 4.19
C GLU A 133 -6.88 3.20 5.13
N SER A 134 -6.30 4.30 4.65
CA SER A 134 -5.29 5.08 5.37
C SER A 134 -4.02 4.29 5.72
N TYR A 135 -3.64 3.34 4.88
CA TYR A 135 -2.46 2.49 5.08
C TYR A 135 -1.19 3.31 5.30
N ARG A 136 -0.96 4.35 4.48
CA ARG A 136 0.26 5.16 4.56
C ARG A 136 0.42 5.82 5.94
N SER A 137 -0.64 6.37 6.50
CA SER A 137 -0.65 6.97 7.84
C SER A 137 -0.43 5.93 8.94
N LYS A 138 -1.13 4.80 8.88
CA LYS A 138 -0.96 3.68 9.82
C LYS A 138 0.45 3.09 9.77
N ARG A 139 1.03 2.99 8.58
CA ARG A 139 2.39 2.51 8.36
C ARG A 139 3.43 3.44 8.94
N GLU A 140 3.28 4.74 8.71
CA GLU A 140 4.16 5.77 9.28
C GLU A 140 4.17 5.70 10.80
N GLU A 141 2.99 5.62 11.43
CA GLU A 141 2.90 5.50 12.88
C GLU A 141 3.54 4.20 13.40
N SER A 142 3.31 3.09 12.73
CA SER A 142 3.95 1.81 13.07
C SER A 142 5.48 1.88 13.00
N LEU A 143 6.03 2.61 12.01
CA LEU A 143 7.47 2.81 11.87
C LEU A 143 8.04 3.68 12.98
N LYS A 144 7.33 4.74 13.42
CA LYS A 144 7.73 5.58 14.55
C LYS A 144 7.78 4.78 15.86
N VAL A 145 6.75 3.97 16.12
CA VAL A 145 6.69 3.08 17.28
C VAL A 145 7.85 2.06 17.24
N LEU A 146 8.07 1.43 16.07
CA LEU A 146 9.16 0.47 15.89
C LEU A 146 10.53 1.10 16.14
N ALA A 147 10.77 2.30 15.58
CA ALA A 147 12.01 3.03 15.72
C ALA A 147 12.34 3.31 17.20
N ASN A 148 11.39 3.84 17.96
CA ASN A 148 11.58 4.13 19.38
C ASN A 148 11.84 2.86 20.18
N ARG A 149 11.08 1.79 19.96
CA ARG A 149 11.29 0.50 20.62
C ARG A 149 12.68 -0.08 20.35
N LEU A 150 13.16 0.00 19.11
CA LEU A 150 14.49 -0.48 18.75
C LEU A 150 15.60 0.44 19.28
N ALA A 151 15.38 1.75 19.36
CA ALA A 151 16.29 2.67 20.00
C ALA A 151 16.46 2.37 21.50
N ASP A 152 15.38 2.14 22.23
CA ASP A 152 15.42 1.74 23.64
C ASP A 152 16.15 0.40 23.82
N LYS A 153 15.92 -0.54 22.90
CA LYS A 153 16.64 -1.83 22.90
C LYS A 153 18.12 -1.62 22.65
N ALA A 154 18.51 -0.81 21.66
CA ALA A 154 19.91 -0.52 21.34
C ALA A 154 20.67 0.08 22.53
N VAL A 155 20.07 1.07 23.20
CA VAL A 155 20.63 1.69 24.39
C VAL A 155 20.78 0.67 25.53
N ARG A 156 19.73 -0.08 25.84
CA ARG A 156 19.72 -1.06 26.92
C ARG A 156 20.76 -2.18 26.73
N THR A 157 20.90 -2.67 25.49
CA THR A 157 21.80 -3.78 25.17
C THR A 157 23.21 -3.32 24.79
N ASN A 158 23.39 -2.03 24.58
CA ASN A 158 24.56 -1.41 23.98
C ASN A 158 25.01 -2.08 22.67
N ARG A 159 24.01 -2.38 21.78
CA ARG A 159 24.25 -3.03 20.51
C ARG A 159 23.52 -2.29 19.39
N ILE A 160 24.12 -2.32 18.19
CA ILE A 160 23.52 -1.77 16.98
C ILE A 160 22.30 -2.61 16.61
N GLU A 161 21.17 -1.96 16.44
CA GLU A 161 19.96 -2.57 15.90
C GLU A 161 19.86 -2.28 14.41
N ARG A 162 19.64 -3.34 13.64
CA ARG A 162 19.48 -3.26 12.19
C ARG A 162 18.01 -3.52 11.82
N LEU A 163 17.46 -2.62 11.04
CA LEU A 163 16.14 -2.81 10.45
C LEU A 163 16.24 -3.55 9.11
N GLU A 164 15.12 -4.05 8.64
CA GLU A 164 15.05 -4.65 7.32
C GLU A 164 15.16 -3.58 6.22
N PRO A 165 15.56 -3.95 4.99
CA PRO A 165 15.54 -3.04 3.85
C PRO A 165 14.18 -2.40 3.65
N MET A 166 14.14 -1.11 3.36
CA MET A 166 12.92 -0.32 3.16
C MET A 166 13.18 0.87 2.26
N SER A 167 12.11 1.49 1.76
CA SER A 167 12.18 2.64 0.86
C SER A 167 12.89 3.84 1.51
N SER A 168 13.36 4.77 0.68
CA SER A 168 13.99 6.01 1.16
C SER A 168 13.04 6.84 2.02
N TYR A 169 11.75 6.82 1.70
CA TYR A 169 10.71 7.50 2.47
C TYR A 169 10.57 6.90 3.88
N GLU A 170 10.47 5.58 3.99
CA GLU A 170 10.38 4.90 5.28
C GLU A 170 11.63 5.11 6.15
N ARG A 171 12.82 5.07 5.53
CA ARG A 171 14.08 5.36 6.24
C ARG A 171 14.10 6.80 6.78
N LYS A 172 13.58 7.76 6.03
CA LYS A 172 13.44 9.15 6.47
C LYS A 172 12.50 9.27 7.68
N ILE A 173 11.36 8.57 7.70
CA ILE A 173 10.44 8.55 8.85
C ILE A 173 11.16 8.09 10.11
N ILE A 174 11.91 6.99 10.04
CA ILE A 174 12.66 6.47 11.19
C ILE A 174 13.73 7.45 11.64
N HIS A 175 14.48 8.03 10.70
CA HIS A 175 15.51 9.02 11.01
C HIS A 175 14.91 10.23 11.75
N LEU A 176 13.86 10.83 11.20
CA LEU A 176 13.18 11.97 11.81
C LEU A 176 12.55 11.64 13.18
N SER A 177 12.01 10.43 13.34
CA SER A 177 11.41 10.02 14.62
C SER A 177 12.41 9.90 15.77
N LEU A 178 13.70 9.75 15.45
CA LEU A 178 14.79 9.61 16.42
C LEU A 178 15.73 10.82 16.46
N GLU A 179 15.53 11.84 15.63
CA GLU A 179 16.40 13.02 15.51
C GLU A 179 16.57 13.78 16.83
N GLY A 180 15.50 13.84 17.66
CA GLY A 180 15.54 14.49 18.97
C GLY A 180 16.24 13.69 20.09
N ARG A 181 16.65 12.44 19.81
CA ARG A 181 17.31 11.57 20.81
C ARG A 181 18.82 11.77 20.80
N THR A 182 19.39 11.96 21.98
CA THR A 182 20.86 12.13 22.16
C THR A 182 21.57 10.81 22.47
N ASP A 183 20.83 9.77 22.84
CA ASP A 183 21.33 8.47 23.28
C ASP A 183 21.50 7.46 22.12
N VAL A 184 21.01 7.80 20.92
CA VAL A 184 21.16 7.01 19.69
C VAL A 184 21.48 7.88 18.49
N THR A 185 22.07 7.27 17.46
CA THR A 185 22.21 7.86 16.11
C THR A 185 21.71 6.87 15.09
N THR A 186 21.28 7.37 13.91
CA THR A 186 20.79 6.52 12.82
C THR A 186 21.65 6.69 11.58
N GLU A 187 21.88 5.60 10.87
CA GLU A 187 22.68 5.58 9.64
C GLU A 187 22.02 4.66 8.60
N SER A 188 21.90 5.14 7.35
CA SER A 188 21.47 4.31 6.22
C SER A 188 22.65 3.59 5.60
N LYS A 189 22.57 2.25 5.52
CA LYS A 189 23.62 1.39 4.98
C LYS A 189 23.15 0.60 3.78
N ASN A 190 24.12 0.13 2.97
CA ASN A 190 23.93 -0.64 1.76
C ASN A 190 23.37 0.20 0.59
N VAL A 191 23.12 -0.45 -0.57
CA VAL A 191 22.58 0.14 -1.79
C VAL A 191 21.18 -0.40 -2.09
N GLU A 192 20.39 0.35 -2.86
CA GLU A 192 19.07 -0.11 -3.31
C GLU A 192 19.21 -1.39 -4.17
N PRO A 193 18.28 -2.34 -4.09
CA PRO A 193 17.05 -2.34 -3.28
C PRO A 193 17.23 -2.82 -1.83
N ASN A 194 18.43 -3.15 -1.40
CA ASN A 194 18.73 -3.75 -0.09
C ASN A 194 19.16 -2.71 0.96
N ARG A 195 18.86 -1.44 0.72
CA ARG A 195 19.26 -0.36 1.63
C ARG A 195 18.38 -0.33 2.88
N TYR A 196 19.03 -0.27 4.05
CA TYR A 196 18.37 -0.34 5.36
C TYR A 196 18.89 0.76 6.28
N ILE A 197 18.26 0.93 7.43
CA ILE A 197 18.70 1.83 8.50
C ILE A 197 19.22 1.04 9.69
N THR A 198 20.26 1.55 10.33
CA THR A 198 20.79 1.07 11.60
C THR A 198 20.57 2.11 12.68
N ILE A 199 20.27 1.67 13.88
CA ILE A 199 20.17 2.50 15.09
C ILE A 199 21.37 2.15 15.96
N ILE A 200 22.20 3.13 16.24
CA ILE A 200 23.49 2.97 16.90
C ILE A 200 23.43 3.70 18.25
N PRO A 201 23.64 3.02 19.40
CA PRO A 201 23.71 3.68 20.71
C PRO A 201 24.94 4.57 20.78
N THR A 202 24.77 5.78 21.31
CA THR A 202 25.86 6.77 21.40
C THR A 202 27.00 6.30 22.30
N SER A 203 26.70 5.53 23.37
CA SER A 203 27.67 4.90 24.25
C SER A 203 28.53 3.81 23.56
N GLY A 204 28.15 3.31 22.41
CA GLY A 204 28.91 2.31 21.62
C GLY A 204 29.98 2.93 20.72
N LYS A 205 29.82 4.18 20.29
CA LYS A 205 30.81 4.84 19.40
C LYS A 205 32.21 4.92 20.03
N ASN A 206 32.28 5.14 21.32
CA ASN A 206 33.59 5.25 22.02
C ASN A 206 34.37 3.93 22.14
N LYS A 207 33.71 2.77 21.97
CA LYS A 207 34.42 1.48 22.09
C LYS A 207 34.95 0.98 20.75
N ASP A 208 34.22 1.20 19.66
CA ASP A 208 34.66 0.74 18.33
C ASP A 208 35.78 1.66 17.77
N GLU A 209 35.73 2.96 18.03
CA GLU A 209 36.83 3.89 17.69
C GLU A 209 38.10 3.60 18.47
N GLN A 210 38.01 3.25 19.74
CA GLN A 210 39.17 2.86 20.56
C GLN A 210 39.78 1.52 20.11
N LEU A 211 38.98 0.56 19.63
CA LEU A 211 39.48 -0.72 19.09
C LEU A 211 40.18 -0.54 17.74
N VAL A 212 39.71 0.37 16.90
CA VAL A 212 40.36 0.67 15.61
C VAL A 212 41.67 1.46 15.84
N GLU A 213 41.68 2.42 16.76
CA GLU A 213 42.90 3.14 17.10
C GLU A 213 43.94 2.26 17.82
N SER A 214 43.54 1.36 18.71
CA SER A 214 44.46 0.42 19.38
C SER A 214 45.07 -0.59 18.42
N ASN A 215 44.30 -1.08 17.42
CA ASN A 215 44.81 -1.99 16.38
C ASN A 215 45.73 -1.30 15.37
N ASN A 216 45.50 -0.01 15.08
CA ASN A 216 46.41 0.77 14.23
C ASN A 216 47.73 1.16 14.91
N ARG A 217 47.76 1.26 16.23
CA ARG A 217 49.01 1.48 16.99
C ARG A 217 49.84 0.20 17.14
N ALA A 218 49.16 -0.96 17.23
CA ALA A 218 49.86 -2.25 17.36
C ALA A 218 50.48 -2.76 16.05
N ASN A 219 50.15 -2.18 14.90
CA ASN A 219 50.69 -2.56 13.57
C ASN A 219 51.79 -1.58 13.08
N ASN A 220 52.18 -0.57 13.88
CA ASN A 220 53.21 0.40 13.53
C ASN A 220 54.43 0.36 14.47
N ASP A 221 54.52 -0.63 15.36
CA ASP A 221 55.72 -1.01 16.12
C ASP A 221 56.22 -2.39 15.63
#